data_0f75c8c8a58363af2b0722160fbeab85
#
_entry.id   0f75c8c8a58363af2b0722160fbeab85
#
_cell.length_a   1.000
_cell.length_b   1.000
_cell.length_c   1.000
_cell.angle_alpha   90.00
_cell.angle_beta   90.00
_cell.angle_gamma   90.00
#
_symmetry.space_group_name_H-M   'P 1'
#
loop_
_entity.id
_entity.type
_entity.pdbx_description
1 polymer ?
#
loop_
_entity_poly.entity_id
_entity_poly.type
_entity_poly.pdbx_seq_one_letter_code
_entity_poly.pdbx_strand_id
1 'polypeptide(L)'
;PILFDRLYLNNGKGKLTQASKEILPQKAISSGPAAAADFDADGDLDLFIGGRVVPGQYPVAPESRLLQNNNGVFKDMTSKLAPGLKHAGLVTSALWSDVQADGQPDLLITLEWGTVKCFSNANGRLTDTSTERGLSNYTGWWNSITGADLDRDGDIDYTVMNVGINTRYGMPSPDTPALLYYGLIDDPQHPQRLEAKTTQHDLIPPPALST
;
A
#
# COMPACT_ATOMS: atom_id res chain seq x y z
N PRO A 1 -9.28 16.52 16.80
CA PRO A 1 -9.35 15.19 16.21
C PRO A 1 -7.93 14.64 16.14
N ILE A 2 -7.73 13.48 16.72
CA ILE A 2 -6.39 12.89 16.84
C ILE A 2 -6.23 11.93 15.68
N LEU A 3 -5.30 12.25 14.77
CA LEU A 3 -4.95 11.45 13.58
C LEU A 3 -3.76 10.54 13.86
N PHE A 4 -3.79 9.80 14.99
CA PHE A 4 -2.75 8.84 15.36
C PHE A 4 -3.29 7.42 15.29
N ASP A 5 -2.44 6.49 14.83
CA ASP A 5 -2.74 5.07 14.88
C ASP A 5 -2.86 4.59 16.33
N ARG A 6 -3.67 3.56 16.54
CA ARG A 6 -3.94 3.01 17.88
C ARG A 6 -3.78 1.51 17.88
N LEU A 7 -3.12 1.00 18.91
CA LEU A 7 -3.05 -0.42 19.19
C LEU A 7 -4.07 -0.78 20.27
N TYR A 8 -4.80 -1.86 20.08
CA TYR A 8 -5.70 -2.43 21.07
C TYR A 8 -5.25 -3.83 21.45
N LEU A 9 -5.09 -4.06 22.75
CA LEU A 9 -4.71 -5.34 23.31
C LEU A 9 -5.97 -6.11 23.73
N ASN A 10 -6.06 -7.38 23.31
CA ASN A 10 -7.11 -8.29 23.71
C ASN A 10 -6.66 -9.07 24.96
N ASN A 11 -7.51 -9.17 25.95
CA ASN A 11 -7.24 -9.93 27.19
C ASN A 11 -7.53 -11.44 27.05
N GLY A 12 -7.80 -11.95 25.85
CA GLY A 12 -8.18 -13.34 25.60
C GLY A 12 -9.63 -13.69 26.00
N LYS A 13 -10.40 -12.73 26.52
CA LYS A 13 -11.81 -12.89 26.93
C LYS A 13 -12.74 -11.92 26.20
N GLY A 14 -12.30 -11.40 25.07
CA GLY A 14 -13.08 -10.49 24.20
C GLY A 14 -13.07 -9.02 24.66
N LYS A 15 -12.33 -8.66 25.71
CA LYS A 15 -12.18 -7.26 26.11
C LYS A 15 -10.93 -6.65 25.48
N LEU A 16 -11.13 -5.56 24.76
CA LEU A 16 -10.06 -4.77 24.13
C LEU A 16 -9.72 -3.56 25.01
N THR A 17 -8.44 -3.31 25.21
CA THR A 17 -7.92 -2.15 25.95
C THR A 17 -6.91 -1.43 25.08
N GLN A 18 -7.04 -0.11 24.95
CA GLN A 18 -6.07 0.67 24.19
C GLN A 18 -4.71 0.60 24.89
N ALA A 19 -3.68 0.25 24.11
CA ALA A 19 -2.30 0.24 24.59
C ALA A 19 -1.79 1.67 24.89
N SER A 20 -0.69 1.77 25.64
CA SER A 20 -0.01 3.04 25.87
C SER A 20 0.42 3.70 24.57
N LYS A 21 0.42 5.03 24.53
CA LYS A 21 0.79 5.80 23.33
C LYS A 21 2.26 5.65 22.95
N GLU A 22 3.10 5.27 23.91
CA GLU A 22 4.55 5.09 23.72
C GLU A 22 4.89 3.79 22.95
N ILE A 23 3.94 2.85 22.85
CA ILE A 23 4.14 1.56 22.18
C ILE A 23 4.31 1.74 20.66
N LEU A 24 3.50 2.62 20.04
CA LEU A 24 3.60 2.92 18.62
C LEU A 24 4.22 4.31 18.40
N PRO A 25 5.10 4.48 17.40
CA PRO A 25 5.57 5.81 17.00
C PRO A 25 4.40 6.72 16.66
N GLN A 26 4.24 7.84 17.36
CA GLN A 26 3.15 8.79 17.19
C GLN A 26 3.44 9.69 15.99
N LYS A 27 2.83 9.41 14.85
CA LYS A 27 2.94 10.21 13.62
C LYS A 27 1.56 10.54 13.09
N ALA A 28 1.28 11.83 12.91
CA ALA A 28 -0.01 12.31 12.38
C ALA A 28 -0.04 12.19 10.86
N ILE A 29 -0.34 11.00 10.37
CA ILE A 29 -0.49 10.68 8.94
C ILE A 29 -1.80 9.94 8.70
N SER A 30 -2.31 9.98 7.48
CA SER A 30 -3.44 9.14 7.08
C SER A 30 -2.91 7.77 6.71
N SER A 31 -3.08 6.82 7.62
CA SER A 31 -2.71 5.42 7.43
C SER A 31 -3.80 4.65 6.69
N GLY A 32 -3.40 3.67 5.91
CA GLY A 32 -4.25 2.71 5.23
C GLY A 32 -4.22 1.34 5.91
N PRO A 33 -3.89 0.26 5.18
CA PRO A 33 -3.83 -1.07 5.75
C PRO A 33 -2.65 -1.22 6.72
N ALA A 34 -2.81 -2.11 7.71
CA ALA A 34 -1.73 -2.61 8.53
C ALA A 34 -1.65 -4.13 8.39
N ALA A 35 -0.43 -4.67 8.32
CA ALA A 35 -0.18 -6.09 8.24
C ALA A 35 0.98 -6.47 9.17
N ALA A 36 0.84 -7.60 9.89
CA ALA A 36 1.83 -8.06 10.85
C ALA A 36 2.53 -9.32 10.36
N ALA A 37 3.84 -9.41 10.57
CA ALA A 37 4.67 -10.60 10.42
C ALA A 37 5.94 -10.44 11.24
N ASP A 38 6.58 -11.53 11.60
CA ASP A 38 7.95 -11.56 12.10
C ASP A 38 8.88 -11.50 10.88
N PHE A 39 9.22 -10.26 10.43
CA PHE A 39 9.96 -10.10 9.18
C PHE A 39 11.49 -10.24 9.36
N ASP A 40 11.99 -10.11 10.57
CA ASP A 40 13.42 -10.22 10.87
C ASP A 40 13.79 -11.48 11.65
N ALA A 41 12.81 -12.37 11.88
CA ALA A 41 12.95 -13.69 12.52
C ALA A 41 13.49 -13.61 13.97
N ASP A 42 13.10 -12.54 14.71
CA ASP A 42 13.47 -12.39 16.12
C ASP A 42 12.44 -13.00 17.09
N GLY A 43 11.30 -13.46 16.59
CA GLY A 43 10.20 -14.11 17.30
C GLY A 43 9.09 -13.15 17.73
N ASP A 44 9.25 -11.83 17.53
CA ASP A 44 8.23 -10.83 17.79
C ASP A 44 7.47 -10.47 16.48
N LEU A 45 6.18 -10.15 16.55
CA LEU A 45 5.45 -9.67 15.37
C LEU A 45 5.70 -8.18 15.16
N ASP A 46 6.15 -7.86 13.97
CA ASP A 46 6.38 -6.52 13.46
C ASP A 46 5.17 -5.98 12.69
N LEU A 47 5.17 -4.70 12.34
CA LEU A 47 4.06 -4.08 11.61
C LEU A 47 4.54 -3.35 10.34
N PHE A 48 3.89 -3.64 9.23
CA PHE A 48 3.83 -2.71 8.12
C PHE A 48 2.58 -1.84 8.26
N ILE A 49 2.71 -0.53 8.04
CA ILE A 49 1.59 0.41 7.97
C ILE A 49 1.67 1.18 6.66
N GLY A 50 0.71 0.94 5.78
CA GLY A 50 0.61 1.60 4.48
C GLY A 50 0.14 3.05 4.61
N GLY A 51 0.79 3.97 3.93
CA GLY A 51 0.32 5.34 3.78
C GLY A 51 -0.86 5.41 2.80
N ARG A 52 -1.98 6.07 3.19
CA ARG A 52 -3.20 6.11 2.36
C ARG A 52 -3.36 7.38 1.56
N VAL A 53 -3.14 8.53 2.18
CA VAL A 53 -3.28 9.84 1.53
C VAL A 53 -2.55 10.93 2.30
N VAL A 54 -2.04 11.93 1.59
CA VAL A 54 -1.63 13.21 2.19
C VAL A 54 -2.84 14.14 2.13
N PRO A 55 -3.44 14.54 3.26
CA PRO A 55 -4.63 15.39 3.27
C PRO A 55 -4.42 16.69 2.48
N GLY A 56 -5.33 16.98 1.55
CA GLY A 56 -5.26 18.16 0.68
C GLY A 56 -4.24 18.09 -0.47
N GLN A 57 -3.49 16.98 -0.60
CA GLN A 57 -2.44 16.83 -1.63
C GLN A 57 -2.59 15.55 -2.47
N TYR A 58 -3.79 14.99 -2.54
CA TYR A 58 -4.02 13.83 -3.41
C TYR A 58 -3.65 14.17 -4.86
N PRO A 59 -2.90 13.31 -5.59
CA PRO A 59 -2.51 11.94 -5.27
C PRO A 59 -1.05 11.79 -4.76
N VAL A 60 -0.50 12.76 -4.07
CA VAL A 60 0.86 12.66 -3.52
C VAL A 60 0.99 11.41 -2.64
N ALA A 61 2.04 10.63 -2.90
CA ALA A 61 2.32 9.41 -2.14
C ALA A 61 2.66 9.74 -0.68
N PRO A 62 1.87 9.26 0.29
CA PRO A 62 2.18 9.42 1.71
C PRO A 62 3.32 8.51 2.14
N GLU A 63 3.82 8.73 3.35
CA GLU A 63 4.82 7.83 3.92
C GLU A 63 4.15 6.52 4.41
N SER A 64 4.65 5.38 3.93
CA SER A 64 4.43 4.07 4.53
C SER A 64 5.51 3.77 5.56
N ARG A 65 5.23 2.88 6.51
CA ARG A 65 6.14 2.59 7.63
C ARG A 65 6.33 1.09 7.84
N LEU A 66 7.58 0.70 8.07
CA LEU A 66 7.96 -0.61 8.60
C LEU A 66 8.38 -0.41 10.05
N LEU A 67 7.61 -0.95 10.97
CA LEU A 67 7.80 -0.81 12.41
C LEU A 67 8.32 -2.13 12.98
N GLN A 68 9.57 -2.15 13.39
CA GLN A 68 10.17 -3.28 14.10
C GLN A 68 9.69 -3.28 15.55
N ASN A 69 9.21 -4.42 16.02
CA ASN A 69 8.88 -4.66 17.40
C ASN A 69 10.15 -4.98 18.19
N ASN A 70 10.21 -4.52 19.41
CA ASN A 70 11.27 -4.90 20.33
C ASN A 70 10.62 -5.06 21.72
N ASN A 71 10.24 -6.29 22.04
CA ASN A 71 9.57 -6.62 23.30
C ASN A 71 8.33 -5.77 23.57
N GLY A 72 7.48 -5.56 22.56
CA GLY A 72 6.23 -4.82 22.66
C GLY A 72 6.33 -3.32 22.43
N VAL A 73 7.51 -2.79 22.08
CA VAL A 73 7.71 -1.38 21.72
C VAL A 73 8.17 -1.28 20.26
N PHE A 74 7.39 -0.60 19.44
CA PHE A 74 7.65 -0.47 18.01
C PHE A 74 8.56 0.70 17.67
N LYS A 75 9.52 0.47 16.77
CA LYS A 75 10.45 1.47 16.25
C LYS A 75 10.34 1.57 14.73
N ASP A 76 10.24 2.77 14.20
CA ASP A 76 10.24 3.01 12.75
C ASP A 76 11.64 2.73 12.17
N MET A 77 11.71 1.69 11.36
CA MET A 77 12.94 1.24 10.68
C MET A 77 12.86 1.40 9.17
N THR A 78 11.83 2.05 8.64
CA THR A 78 11.56 2.19 7.20
C THR A 78 12.78 2.66 6.42
N SER A 79 13.38 3.77 6.83
CA SER A 79 14.51 4.35 6.09
C SER A 79 15.77 3.48 6.10
N LYS A 80 15.92 2.60 7.12
CA LYS A 80 17.08 1.72 7.27
C LYS A 80 16.87 0.37 6.57
N LEU A 81 15.70 -0.23 6.74
CA LEU A 81 15.45 -1.61 6.33
C LEU A 81 14.60 -1.72 5.05
N ALA A 82 13.83 -0.69 4.72
CA ALA A 82 12.89 -0.69 3.59
C ALA A 82 12.76 0.70 2.94
N PRO A 83 13.85 1.35 2.51
CA PRO A 83 13.79 2.74 2.02
C PRO A 83 12.85 2.93 0.84
N GLY A 84 12.70 1.91 -0.03
CA GLY A 84 11.76 1.92 -1.17
C GLY A 84 10.28 1.92 -0.78
N LEU A 85 9.95 1.54 0.47
CA LEU A 85 8.57 1.56 0.97
C LEU A 85 8.09 2.98 1.31
N LYS A 86 8.99 3.88 1.65
CA LYS A 86 8.64 5.16 2.28
C LYS A 86 7.58 5.93 1.49
N HIS A 87 7.72 6.02 0.18
CA HIS A 87 6.79 6.69 -0.73
C HIS A 87 6.36 5.75 -1.87
N ALA A 88 6.01 4.52 -1.52
CA ALA A 88 5.67 3.49 -2.50
C ALA A 88 4.41 3.80 -3.31
N GLY A 89 3.51 4.62 -2.78
CA GLY A 89 2.25 5.02 -3.41
C GLY A 89 1.10 5.14 -2.41
N LEU A 90 -0.12 5.24 -2.93
CA LEU A 90 -1.36 5.27 -2.14
C LEU A 90 -1.77 3.83 -1.81
N VAL A 91 -1.31 3.31 -0.68
CA VAL A 91 -1.49 1.90 -0.32
C VAL A 91 -2.93 1.59 0.03
N THR A 92 -3.49 0.56 -0.59
CA THR A 92 -4.87 0.11 -0.42
C THR A 92 -4.98 -1.22 0.33
N SER A 93 -4.01 -2.12 0.15
CA SER A 93 -3.94 -3.40 0.86
C SER A 93 -2.48 -3.84 1.03
N ALA A 94 -2.24 -4.75 1.98
CA ALA A 94 -0.94 -5.31 2.26
C ALA A 94 -1.06 -6.77 2.72
N LEU A 95 -0.12 -7.60 2.30
CA LEU A 95 -0.05 -9.01 2.63
C LEU A 95 1.41 -9.42 2.82
N TRP A 96 1.70 -10.09 3.92
CA TRP A 96 2.96 -10.81 4.11
C TRP A 96 2.81 -12.23 3.59
N SER A 97 3.76 -12.67 2.78
CA SER A 97 3.79 -14.03 2.21
C SER A 97 5.21 -14.38 1.80
N ASP A 98 5.60 -15.62 1.98
CA ASP A 98 6.88 -16.12 1.47
C ASP A 98 6.72 -16.43 -0.04
N VAL A 99 7.02 -15.39 -0.87
CA VAL A 99 6.81 -15.46 -2.33
C VAL A 99 7.84 -16.35 -3.02
N GLN A 100 9.00 -16.50 -2.42
CA GLN A 100 10.13 -17.25 -3.01
C GLN A 100 10.43 -18.56 -2.32
N ALA A 101 9.60 -18.98 -1.35
CA ALA A 101 9.71 -20.22 -0.58
C ALA A 101 11.09 -20.36 0.11
N ASP A 102 11.61 -19.25 0.66
CA ASP A 102 12.90 -19.23 1.37
C ASP A 102 12.75 -19.18 2.89
N GLY A 103 11.51 -19.21 3.39
CA GLY A 103 11.17 -19.17 4.80
C GLY A 103 11.10 -17.77 5.40
N GLN A 104 11.29 -16.71 4.61
CA GLN A 104 11.20 -15.33 5.05
C GLN A 104 9.95 -14.66 4.45
N PRO A 105 9.14 -13.95 5.24
CA PRO A 105 7.97 -13.27 4.70
C PRO A 105 8.37 -12.04 3.86
N ASP A 106 7.96 -12.04 2.60
CA ASP A 106 7.99 -10.88 1.70
C ASP A 106 6.75 -10.02 1.88
N LEU A 107 6.81 -8.75 1.51
CA LEU A 107 5.68 -7.84 1.60
C LEU A 107 5.11 -7.52 0.22
N LEU A 108 3.86 -7.91 -0.02
CA LEU A 108 3.10 -7.48 -1.18
C LEU A 108 2.17 -6.32 -0.79
N ILE A 109 2.12 -5.27 -1.62
CA ILE A 109 1.19 -4.15 -1.44
C ILE A 109 0.46 -3.84 -2.73
N THR A 110 -0.78 -3.38 -2.61
CA THR A 110 -1.58 -2.85 -3.71
C THR A 110 -1.72 -1.35 -3.60
N LEU A 111 -1.83 -0.70 -4.75
CA LEU A 111 -1.84 0.76 -4.84
C LEU A 111 -3.05 1.26 -5.63
N GLU A 112 -3.57 2.40 -5.22
CA GLU A 112 -4.42 3.24 -6.04
C GLU A 112 -3.52 4.04 -7.00
N TRP A 113 -3.81 4.02 -8.31
CA TRP A 113 -2.98 4.65 -9.35
C TRP A 113 -1.55 4.10 -9.43
N GLY A 114 -1.40 2.79 -9.26
CA GLY A 114 -0.07 2.16 -9.28
C GLY A 114 -0.10 0.71 -9.70
N THR A 115 1.05 0.08 -9.60
CA THR A 115 1.19 -1.37 -9.78
C THR A 115 1.01 -2.10 -8.46
N VAL A 116 0.81 -3.40 -8.50
CA VAL A 116 1.09 -4.26 -7.33
C VAL A 116 2.60 -4.26 -7.11
N LYS A 117 3.03 -4.14 -5.87
CA LYS A 117 4.45 -4.17 -5.52
C LYS A 117 4.77 -5.37 -4.64
N CYS A 118 5.95 -5.93 -4.87
CA CYS A 118 6.56 -6.96 -4.05
C CYS A 118 7.90 -6.45 -3.51
N PHE A 119 8.04 -6.49 -2.20
CA PHE A 119 9.29 -6.19 -1.50
C PHE A 119 9.85 -7.48 -0.95
N SER A 120 10.87 -8.03 -1.61
CA SER A 120 11.52 -9.25 -1.16
C SER A 120 12.34 -9.00 0.09
N ASN A 121 12.21 -9.93 1.03
CA ASN A 121 12.91 -9.91 2.31
C ASN A 121 14.24 -10.66 2.20
N ALA A 122 15.30 -10.06 2.68
CA ALA A 122 16.59 -10.70 2.84
C ALA A 122 17.14 -10.36 4.23
N ASN A 123 16.94 -11.27 5.18
CA ASN A 123 17.40 -11.13 6.58
C ASN A 123 16.92 -9.81 7.22
N GLY A 124 15.62 -9.53 7.15
CA GLY A 124 15.00 -8.34 7.72
C GLY A 124 15.19 -7.06 6.90
N ARG A 125 15.70 -7.16 5.67
CA ARG A 125 15.83 -6.03 4.75
C ARG A 125 14.92 -6.21 3.54
N LEU A 126 14.01 -5.25 3.31
CA LEU A 126 13.06 -5.29 2.21
C LEU A 126 13.56 -4.48 1.00
N THR A 127 13.54 -5.11 -0.17
CA THR A 127 13.95 -4.52 -1.46
C THR A 127 12.83 -4.67 -2.48
N ASP A 128 12.49 -3.60 -3.20
CA ASP A 128 11.47 -3.64 -4.28
C ASP A 128 11.97 -4.54 -5.42
N THR A 129 11.30 -5.68 -5.62
CA THR A 129 11.56 -6.66 -6.68
C THR A 129 10.37 -6.79 -7.64
N SER A 130 9.47 -5.80 -7.66
CA SER A 130 8.23 -5.84 -8.44
C SER A 130 8.46 -6.08 -9.92
N THR A 131 9.54 -5.52 -10.48
CA THR A 131 9.88 -5.70 -11.90
C THR A 131 10.36 -7.11 -12.19
N GLU A 132 11.24 -7.66 -11.37
CA GLU A 132 11.74 -9.03 -11.51
C GLU A 132 10.61 -10.07 -11.36
N ARG A 133 9.58 -9.72 -10.58
CA ARG A 133 8.39 -10.55 -10.36
C ARG A 133 7.29 -10.37 -11.43
N GLY A 134 7.52 -9.53 -12.45
CA GLY A 134 6.55 -9.29 -13.54
C GLY A 134 5.35 -8.42 -13.17
N LEU A 135 5.38 -7.73 -12.01
CA LEU A 135 4.25 -6.95 -11.50
C LEU A 135 4.19 -5.52 -12.06
N SER A 136 5.28 -5.02 -12.62
CA SER A 136 5.40 -3.62 -13.06
C SER A 136 4.59 -3.25 -14.31
N ASN A 137 4.09 -4.24 -15.05
CA ASN A 137 3.39 -4.03 -16.33
C ASN A 137 1.90 -3.72 -16.15
N TYR A 138 1.36 -3.85 -14.95
CA TYR A 138 -0.08 -3.75 -14.69
C TYR A 138 -0.38 -2.62 -13.73
N THR A 139 -0.45 -1.40 -14.26
CA THR A 139 -0.92 -0.23 -13.52
C THR A 139 -2.44 -0.25 -13.41
N GLY A 140 -2.96 0.07 -12.24
CA GLY A 140 -4.40 0.07 -12.01
C GLY A 140 -4.80 0.76 -10.72
N TRP A 141 -6.08 0.63 -10.40
CA TRP A 141 -6.63 0.98 -9.11
C TRP A 141 -6.95 -0.31 -8.36
N TRP A 142 -5.98 -0.78 -7.60
CA TRP A 142 -6.06 -2.03 -6.89
C TRP A 142 -6.58 -1.81 -5.47
N ASN A 143 -7.57 -2.61 -5.03
CA ASN A 143 -8.24 -2.42 -3.74
C ASN A 143 -7.79 -3.39 -2.66
N SER A 144 -7.48 -4.62 -3.04
CA SER A 144 -7.12 -5.67 -2.08
C SER A 144 -6.24 -6.73 -2.73
N ILE A 145 -5.54 -7.47 -1.88
CA ILE A 145 -4.76 -8.67 -2.25
C ILE A 145 -5.01 -9.77 -1.21
N THR A 146 -5.08 -10.99 -1.68
CA THR A 146 -5.09 -12.20 -0.84
C THR A 146 -4.26 -13.28 -1.51
N GLY A 147 -3.73 -14.22 -0.72
CA GLY A 147 -2.93 -15.34 -1.20
C GLY A 147 -3.51 -16.68 -0.72
N ALA A 148 -3.44 -17.67 -1.59
CA ALA A 148 -3.74 -19.06 -1.29
C ALA A 148 -3.13 -19.95 -2.39
N ASP A 149 -2.83 -21.20 -2.07
CA ASP A 149 -2.53 -22.22 -3.07
C ASP A 149 -3.84 -22.61 -3.79
N LEU A 150 -4.09 -22.01 -4.96
CA LEU A 150 -5.36 -22.14 -5.68
C LEU A 150 -5.38 -23.33 -6.64
N ASP A 151 -4.22 -23.75 -7.16
CA ASP A 151 -4.11 -24.86 -8.11
C ASP A 151 -3.53 -26.13 -7.48
N ARG A 152 -3.12 -26.05 -6.21
CA ARG A 152 -2.62 -27.17 -5.37
C ARG A 152 -1.26 -27.70 -5.81
N ASP A 153 -0.40 -26.82 -6.26
CA ASP A 153 0.97 -27.17 -6.63
C ASP A 153 1.98 -26.95 -5.47
N GLY A 154 1.51 -26.36 -4.36
CA GLY A 154 2.29 -26.12 -3.15
C GLY A 154 2.82 -24.69 -3.03
N ASP A 155 2.69 -23.87 -4.06
CA ASP A 155 3.05 -22.46 -4.06
C ASP A 155 1.83 -21.57 -3.74
N ILE A 156 2.08 -20.33 -3.32
CA ILE A 156 1.00 -19.39 -3.03
C ILE A 156 0.70 -18.53 -4.25
N ASP A 157 -0.52 -18.64 -4.74
CA ASP A 157 -1.09 -17.78 -5.76
C ASP A 157 -1.68 -16.50 -5.15
N TYR A 158 -1.74 -15.43 -5.92
CA TYR A 158 -2.23 -14.14 -5.45
C TYR A 158 -3.39 -13.63 -6.30
N THR A 159 -4.51 -13.35 -5.62
CA THR A 159 -5.65 -12.69 -6.24
C THR A 159 -5.67 -11.23 -5.85
N VAL A 160 -5.68 -10.34 -6.85
CA VAL A 160 -5.69 -8.89 -6.68
C VAL A 160 -6.97 -8.32 -7.25
N MET A 161 -7.73 -7.57 -6.44
CA MET A 161 -8.99 -6.97 -6.81
C MET A 161 -8.83 -5.52 -7.23
N ASN A 162 -9.43 -5.14 -8.35
CA ASN A 162 -9.44 -3.76 -8.82
C ASN A 162 -10.80 -3.07 -8.58
N VAL A 163 -10.88 -1.78 -8.87
CA VAL A 163 -12.11 -0.99 -8.76
C VAL A 163 -13.18 -1.38 -9.80
N GLY A 164 -12.79 -2.14 -10.85
CA GLY A 164 -13.67 -2.56 -11.94
C GLY A 164 -14.10 -1.40 -12.83
N ILE A 165 -15.20 -1.63 -13.59
CA ILE A 165 -15.76 -0.66 -14.54
C ILE A 165 -16.76 0.31 -13.88
N ASN A 166 -17.03 0.14 -12.61
CA ASN A 166 -18.02 0.95 -11.88
C ASN A 166 -17.45 2.31 -11.45
N THR A 167 -16.75 2.97 -12.36
CA THR A 167 -16.10 4.26 -12.18
C THR A 167 -16.48 5.23 -13.30
N ARG A 168 -16.21 6.52 -13.08
CA ARG A 168 -16.40 7.56 -14.11
C ARG A 168 -15.42 7.45 -15.29
N TYR A 169 -14.39 6.62 -15.18
CA TYR A 169 -13.39 6.41 -16.24
C TYR A 169 -13.87 5.43 -17.32
N GLY A 170 -14.95 4.69 -17.08
CA GLY A 170 -15.47 3.67 -17.99
C GLY A 170 -14.64 2.40 -17.97
N MET A 171 -14.21 1.93 -19.13
CA MET A 171 -13.37 0.72 -19.29
C MET A 171 -11.96 1.12 -19.79
N PRO A 172 -11.06 1.52 -18.89
CA PRO A 172 -9.67 1.79 -19.28
C PRO A 172 -8.98 0.52 -19.78
N SER A 173 -8.09 0.71 -20.76
CA SER A 173 -7.24 -0.35 -21.29
C SER A 173 -5.81 0.16 -21.47
N PRO A 174 -4.82 -0.70 -21.76
CA PRO A 174 -3.47 -0.22 -22.10
C PRO A 174 -3.45 0.81 -23.22
N ASP A 175 -4.33 0.68 -24.22
CA ASP A 175 -4.41 1.59 -25.37
C ASP A 175 -5.23 2.86 -25.07
N THR A 176 -6.12 2.79 -24.08
CA THR A 176 -7.00 3.89 -23.66
C THR A 176 -6.99 4.05 -22.14
N PRO A 177 -5.86 4.40 -21.53
CA PRO A 177 -5.73 4.45 -20.09
C PRO A 177 -6.53 5.61 -19.47
N ALA A 178 -6.95 5.42 -18.22
CA ALA A 178 -7.31 6.54 -17.35
C ALA A 178 -6.03 7.19 -16.83
N LEU A 179 -5.98 8.51 -16.83
CA LEU A 179 -4.78 9.27 -16.48
C LEU A 179 -5.06 10.24 -15.32
N LEU A 180 -4.09 10.35 -14.45
CA LEU A 180 -4.11 11.31 -13.35
C LEU A 180 -2.84 12.14 -13.40
N TYR A 181 -2.98 13.42 -13.69
CA TYR A 181 -1.91 14.40 -13.65
C TYR A 181 -1.98 15.16 -12.34
N TYR A 182 -0.83 15.42 -11.77
CA TYR A 182 -0.71 16.24 -10.57
C TYR A 182 0.53 17.12 -10.66
N GLY A 183 0.37 18.41 -10.40
CA GLY A 183 1.48 19.37 -10.45
C GLY A 183 1.00 20.79 -10.56
N LEU A 184 1.95 21.69 -10.83
CA LEU A 184 1.71 23.10 -11.09
C LEU A 184 1.24 23.27 -12.54
N ILE A 185 -0.06 23.10 -12.80
CA ILE A 185 -0.61 23.11 -14.16
C ILE A 185 -0.89 24.53 -14.62
N ASP A 186 -1.81 25.25 -13.95
CA ASP A 186 -2.21 26.61 -14.28
C ASP A 186 -1.87 27.62 -13.17
N ASP A 187 -1.61 27.15 -11.96
CA ASP A 187 -1.25 27.96 -10.80
C ASP A 187 0.16 27.59 -10.32
N PRO A 188 1.15 28.50 -10.42
CA PRO A 188 2.52 28.22 -10.01
C PRO A 188 2.70 28.11 -8.49
N GLN A 189 1.68 28.42 -7.70
CA GLN A 189 1.73 28.38 -6.24
C GLN A 189 0.96 27.21 -5.63
N HIS A 190 -0.03 26.66 -6.37
CA HIS A 190 -0.89 25.62 -5.87
C HIS A 190 -0.92 24.42 -6.84
N PRO A 191 -0.41 23.24 -6.44
CA PRO A 191 -0.51 22.04 -7.24
C PRO A 191 -1.97 21.67 -7.53
N GLN A 192 -2.25 21.36 -8.76
CA GLN A 192 -3.58 21.00 -9.25
C GLN A 192 -3.62 19.54 -9.65
N ARG A 193 -4.83 18.99 -9.68
CA ARG A 193 -5.12 17.64 -10.13
C ARG A 193 -5.97 17.70 -11.40
N LEU A 194 -5.51 17.07 -12.45
CA LEU A 194 -6.26 16.87 -13.69
C LEU A 194 -6.44 15.38 -13.93
N GLU A 195 -7.70 14.95 -13.96
CA GLU A 195 -8.08 13.61 -14.33
C GLU A 195 -8.53 13.59 -15.79
N ALA A 196 -8.10 12.56 -16.53
CA ALA A 196 -8.47 12.41 -17.91
C ALA A 196 -8.68 10.94 -18.26
N LYS A 197 -9.48 10.68 -19.28
CA LYS A 197 -9.56 9.39 -19.95
C LYS A 197 -9.16 9.56 -21.42
N THR A 198 -8.49 8.57 -21.93
CA THR A 198 -8.09 8.51 -23.33
C THR A 198 -9.23 7.92 -24.15
N THR A 199 -9.51 8.50 -25.30
CA THR A 199 -10.31 7.87 -26.37
C THR A 199 -9.35 7.50 -27.51
N GLN A 200 -9.85 6.84 -28.55
CA GLN A 200 -9.01 6.49 -29.73
C GLN A 200 -8.37 7.71 -30.41
N HIS A 201 -8.88 8.92 -30.18
CA HIS A 201 -8.43 10.14 -30.85
C HIS A 201 -8.09 11.29 -29.91
N ASP A 202 -8.63 11.31 -28.67
CA ASP A 202 -8.54 12.46 -27.79
C ASP A 202 -8.29 12.10 -26.32
N LEU A 203 -7.74 13.06 -25.60
CA LEU A 203 -7.66 13.07 -24.14
C LEU A 203 -8.77 13.96 -23.61
N ILE A 204 -9.75 13.39 -22.93
CA ILE A 204 -10.91 14.12 -22.42
C ILE A 204 -11.05 13.98 -20.90
N PRO A 205 -11.55 15.00 -20.20
CA PRO A 205 -11.88 14.86 -18.78
C PRO A 205 -13.00 13.84 -18.59
N PRO A 206 -12.99 13.05 -17.49
CA PRO A 206 -14.09 12.16 -17.17
C PRO A 206 -15.35 12.99 -16.86
N PRO A 207 -16.55 12.44 -17.07
CA PRO A 207 -17.79 13.13 -16.75
C PRO A 207 -17.85 13.50 -15.27
N ALA A 208 -18.46 14.64 -14.97
CA ALA A 208 -18.73 15.03 -13.59
C ALA A 208 -19.60 13.97 -12.89
N LEU A 209 -19.34 13.75 -11.61
CA LEU A 209 -20.25 12.92 -10.81
C LEU A 209 -21.62 13.62 -10.76
N SER A 210 -22.68 12.91 -11.16
CA SER A 210 -24.04 13.37 -10.91
C SER A 210 -24.25 13.46 -9.40
N THR A 211 -24.54 14.66 -8.92
CA THR A 211 -24.94 14.93 -7.53
C THR A 211 -26.24 14.23 -7.17
#